data_5da5a6f3560f0646d0d6a17f5ef82e95
#
_entry.id   5da5a6f3560f0646d0d6a17f5ef82e95
#
_cell.length_a   1.000
_cell.length_b   1.000
_cell.length_c   1.000
_cell.angle_alpha   90.00
_cell.angle_beta   90.00
_cell.angle_gamma   90.00
#
_symmetry.space_group_name_H-M   'P 1'
#
loop_
_entity.id
_entity.type
_entity.pdbx_description
1 polymer ?
#
loop_
_entity_poly.entity_id
_entity_poly.type
_entity_poly.pdbx_seq_one_letter_code
_entity_poly.pdbx_strand_id
1 'polypeptide(L)'
;TELLNKINYAIDQMNAAEGSWKTTLYNENYEATDTKNLEYTEEEKRIIAQYSKENPLHVLCDPTRYPYSYTENGEVKGILPDYFRKIADYAGLSYEFLVPATRDEYIAYQSNKDAVNISIDARLDTDNYAETKEWGLTAPYITMRMARVTRRDFDGKINVVTTVNQTASTSIEDVLAPGAEKLMCSTRQEMMEAVRNGKADAAFVYYRMAQAFVNSDTTGTMTYTLLEQPTFSYRMVVSSTENHALAGILTKAMYAMPDNLVEDLATQYTTYKATNLTLADMIRLHPVTVVAIIVFISWMAVTMIIIVNRLRTRRKLQLAAQQKAKEMTVLAEQAQAASKAKSTFLSNMSHDIRTPMNAIIGFTNIALHQDSVP
;
A
#
# COMPACT_ATOMS: atom_id res chain seq x y z
N THR A 1 41.85 17.74 -15.09
CA THR A 1 43.07 18.16 -14.37
C THR A 1 42.80 18.17 -12.89
N GLU A 2 43.79 17.92 -12.03
CA GLU A 2 43.66 17.83 -10.58
C GLU A 2 42.98 19.09 -9.96
N LEU A 3 43.29 20.28 -10.51
CA LEU A 3 42.69 21.53 -10.10
C LEU A 3 41.17 21.57 -10.37
N LEU A 4 40.72 21.10 -11.54
CA LEU A 4 39.29 21.06 -11.89
C LEU A 4 38.52 20.11 -10.96
N ASN A 5 39.11 18.97 -10.62
CA ASN A 5 38.49 18.04 -9.67
C ASN A 5 38.38 18.62 -8.28
N LYS A 6 39.40 19.37 -7.81
CA LYS A 6 39.35 20.07 -6.52
C LYS A 6 38.29 21.18 -6.52
N ILE A 7 38.15 21.94 -7.61
CA ILE A 7 37.14 22.98 -7.75
C ILE A 7 35.75 22.36 -7.76
N ASN A 8 35.52 21.34 -8.56
CA ASN A 8 34.23 20.64 -8.60
C ASN A 8 33.87 20.02 -7.25
N TYR A 9 34.85 19.40 -6.57
CA TYR A 9 34.65 18.88 -5.22
C TYR A 9 34.24 19.98 -4.23
N ALA A 10 34.94 21.14 -4.27
CA ALA A 10 34.57 22.27 -3.40
C ALA A 10 33.18 22.79 -3.70
N ILE A 11 32.79 22.93 -4.97
CA ILE A 11 31.45 23.33 -5.39
C ILE A 11 30.39 22.30 -4.91
N ASP A 12 30.68 21.01 -5.00
CA ASP A 12 29.78 19.96 -4.54
C ASP A 12 29.62 19.98 -3.00
N GLN A 13 30.70 20.24 -2.27
CA GLN A 13 30.64 20.44 -0.82
C GLN A 13 29.81 21.67 -0.45
N MET A 14 29.97 22.79 -1.16
CA MET A 14 29.15 23.99 -0.96
C MET A 14 27.68 23.74 -1.28
N ASN A 15 27.37 23.02 -2.36
CA ASN A 15 26.01 22.61 -2.71
C ASN A 15 25.39 21.67 -1.66
N ALA A 16 26.20 20.85 -0.98
CA ALA A 16 25.74 19.92 0.04
C ALA A 16 25.57 20.59 1.43
N ALA A 17 26.41 21.58 1.74
CA ALA A 17 26.38 22.29 3.02
C ALA A 17 25.27 23.35 3.06
N GLU A 18 25.09 24.08 1.97
CA GLU A 18 24.13 25.19 1.89
C GLU A 18 23.63 25.29 0.45
N GLY A 19 22.49 24.63 0.16
CA GLY A 19 21.92 24.55 -1.21
C GLY A 19 21.61 25.91 -1.85
N SER A 20 21.49 26.97 -1.03
CA SER A 20 21.20 28.34 -1.44
C SER A 20 22.44 29.25 -1.66
N TRP A 21 23.66 28.76 -1.41
CA TRP A 21 24.86 29.63 -1.44
C TRP A 21 25.07 30.39 -2.76
N LYS A 22 24.70 29.78 -3.89
CA LYS A 22 24.80 30.43 -5.21
C LYS A 22 23.85 31.62 -5.31
N THR A 23 22.63 31.44 -4.85
CA THR A 23 21.62 32.48 -4.82
C THR A 23 21.98 33.55 -3.82
N THR A 24 22.48 33.18 -2.64
CA THR A 24 23.01 34.14 -1.64
C THR A 24 24.14 34.95 -2.25
N LEU A 25 25.14 34.28 -2.82
CA LEU A 25 26.29 34.94 -3.45
C LEU A 25 25.88 35.85 -4.62
N TYR A 26 24.92 35.39 -5.45
CA TYR A 26 24.39 36.18 -6.56
C TYR A 26 23.62 37.39 -6.05
N ASN A 27 22.73 37.24 -5.08
CA ASN A 27 21.94 38.33 -4.50
C ASN A 27 22.81 39.35 -3.73
N GLU A 28 23.91 38.90 -3.09
CA GLU A 28 24.87 39.77 -2.41
C GLU A 28 25.73 40.63 -3.36
N ASN A 29 26.03 40.10 -4.56
CA ASN A 29 26.96 40.76 -5.48
C ASN A 29 26.30 41.42 -6.68
N TYR A 30 25.08 41.03 -7.00
CA TYR A 30 24.29 41.59 -8.08
C TYR A 30 22.95 42.01 -7.45
N GLU A 31 22.75 43.30 -7.23
CA GLU A 31 21.46 43.83 -6.72
C GLU A 31 20.30 43.13 -7.42
N ALA A 32 19.39 42.64 -6.64
CA ALA A 32 18.19 41.94 -7.09
C ALA A 32 17.33 42.89 -7.93
N THR A 33 17.72 43.10 -9.16
CA THR A 33 16.77 43.48 -10.19
C THR A 33 15.90 42.26 -10.41
N ASP A 34 14.61 42.46 -10.51
CA ASP A 34 13.49 41.53 -10.66
C ASP A 34 13.59 40.61 -11.94
N THR A 35 14.74 39.98 -12.14
CA THR A 35 15.18 39.37 -13.43
C THR A 35 15.31 37.85 -13.37
N LYS A 36 14.29 37.16 -12.83
CA LYS A 36 14.04 35.76 -13.20
C LYS A 36 13.39 35.64 -14.59
N ASN A 37 13.16 36.76 -15.29
CA ASN A 37 12.68 36.79 -16.68
C ASN A 37 13.89 36.78 -17.63
N LEU A 38 14.49 35.58 -17.81
CA LEU A 38 15.44 35.38 -18.88
C LEU A 38 14.68 35.38 -20.20
N GLU A 39 14.78 36.51 -20.95
CA GLU A 39 14.15 36.60 -22.26
C GLU A 39 14.80 35.59 -23.23
N TYR A 40 13.97 34.85 -23.94
CA TYR A 40 14.41 33.99 -25.03
C TYR A 40 14.75 34.85 -26.26
N THR A 41 15.86 34.50 -26.91
CA THR A 41 16.22 35.09 -28.22
C THR A 41 15.20 34.73 -29.29
N GLU A 42 15.21 35.45 -30.42
CA GLU A 42 14.29 35.15 -31.53
C GLU A 42 14.53 33.75 -32.15
N GLU A 43 15.76 33.26 -32.06
CA GLU A 43 16.10 31.89 -32.48
C GLU A 43 15.51 30.86 -31.49
N GLU A 44 15.65 31.07 -30.18
CA GLU A 44 15.07 30.21 -29.16
C GLU A 44 13.53 30.21 -29.24
N LYS A 45 12.90 31.37 -29.45
CA LYS A 45 11.44 31.46 -29.64
C LYS A 45 10.98 30.67 -30.88
N ARG A 46 11.79 30.67 -31.94
CA ARG A 46 11.51 29.87 -33.13
C ARG A 46 11.61 28.39 -32.89
N ILE A 47 12.58 27.96 -32.08
CA ILE A 47 12.71 26.56 -31.66
C ILE A 47 11.54 26.15 -30.75
N ILE A 48 11.20 26.97 -29.77
CA ILE A 48 10.03 26.73 -28.90
C ILE A 48 8.75 26.56 -29.73
N ALA A 49 8.56 27.40 -30.73
CA ALA A 49 7.35 27.37 -31.61
C ALA A 49 7.26 26.08 -32.46
N GLN A 50 8.33 25.31 -32.63
CA GLN A 50 8.29 24.02 -33.34
C GLN A 50 7.59 22.95 -32.50
N TYR A 51 7.61 23.09 -31.17
CA TYR A 51 7.05 22.12 -30.24
C TYR A 51 5.67 22.54 -29.79
N SER A 52 4.66 22.12 -30.54
CA SER A 52 3.24 22.40 -30.31
C SER A 52 2.51 21.13 -29.82
N LYS A 53 1.21 21.23 -29.60
CA LYS A 53 0.37 20.06 -29.28
C LYS A 53 0.33 19.03 -30.40
N GLU A 54 0.49 19.46 -31.65
CA GLU A 54 0.53 18.61 -32.84
C GLU A 54 1.93 17.97 -33.05
N ASN A 55 2.97 18.57 -32.47
CA ASN A 55 4.34 18.10 -32.52
C ASN A 55 5.02 18.26 -31.15
N PRO A 56 4.63 17.44 -30.15
CA PRO A 56 5.18 17.57 -28.81
C PRO A 56 6.62 17.04 -28.70
N LEU A 57 7.37 17.55 -27.72
CA LEU A 57 8.64 16.96 -27.32
C LEU A 57 8.40 15.57 -26.73
N HIS A 58 9.12 14.57 -27.23
CA HIS A 58 9.13 13.23 -26.66
C HIS A 58 10.16 13.13 -25.52
N VAL A 59 9.65 12.96 -24.31
CA VAL A 59 10.44 13.00 -23.07
C VAL A 59 10.53 11.62 -22.45
N LEU A 60 11.70 11.01 -22.50
CA LEU A 60 11.94 9.69 -21.91
C LEU A 60 12.06 9.79 -20.40
N CYS A 61 11.35 8.91 -19.72
CA CYS A 61 11.31 8.80 -18.25
C CYS A 61 11.37 7.32 -17.82
N ASP A 62 12.25 6.97 -16.87
CA ASP A 62 12.29 5.63 -16.27
C ASP A 62 11.17 5.51 -15.20
N PRO A 63 10.13 4.69 -15.41
CA PRO A 63 9.00 4.60 -14.50
C PRO A 63 9.26 3.75 -13.24
N THR A 64 10.47 3.28 -13.02
CA THR A 64 10.80 2.31 -11.96
C THR A 64 11.59 2.91 -10.78
N ARG A 65 11.78 4.25 -10.74
CA ARG A 65 12.68 4.93 -9.78
C ARG A 65 11.94 5.73 -8.71
N TYR A 66 10.88 5.18 -8.11
CA TYR A 66 10.21 5.87 -7.00
C TYR A 66 11.21 6.33 -5.92
N PRO A 67 11.15 7.57 -5.42
CA PRO A 67 10.21 8.65 -5.70
C PRO A 67 10.65 9.60 -6.84
N TYR A 68 11.76 9.32 -7.51
CA TYR A 68 12.29 10.19 -8.56
C TYR A 68 11.42 10.20 -9.81
N SER A 69 11.03 9.03 -10.29
CA SER A 69 10.11 8.85 -11.42
C SER A 69 9.43 7.49 -11.33
N TYR A 70 8.11 7.47 -11.52
CA TYR A 70 7.30 6.26 -11.44
C TYR A 70 5.95 6.48 -12.12
N THR A 71 5.21 5.38 -12.32
CA THR A 71 3.86 5.43 -12.88
C THR A 71 2.84 5.07 -11.80
N GLU A 72 1.81 5.87 -11.68
CA GLU A 72 0.67 5.59 -10.80
C GLU A 72 -0.63 5.84 -11.57
N ASN A 73 -1.48 4.83 -11.67
CA ASN A 73 -2.74 4.88 -12.43
C ASN A 73 -2.57 5.30 -13.91
N GLY A 74 -1.46 4.93 -14.53
CA GLY A 74 -1.12 5.29 -15.92
C GLY A 74 -0.54 6.70 -16.08
N GLU A 75 -0.39 7.47 -15.02
CA GLU A 75 0.20 8.80 -15.02
C GLU A 75 1.66 8.74 -14.54
N VAL A 76 2.54 9.47 -15.22
CA VAL A 76 3.94 9.63 -14.82
C VAL A 76 4.02 10.62 -13.68
N LYS A 77 4.62 10.22 -12.56
CA LYS A 77 4.77 11.02 -11.34
C LYS A 77 6.20 10.94 -10.81
N GLY A 78 6.54 11.87 -9.92
CA GLY A 78 7.80 11.88 -9.21
C GLY A 78 8.54 13.20 -9.33
N ILE A 79 9.66 13.29 -8.63
CA ILE A 79 10.47 14.52 -8.54
C ILE A 79 10.90 15.01 -9.92
N LEU A 80 11.42 14.10 -10.76
CA LEU A 80 11.98 14.47 -12.06
C LEU A 80 10.90 14.88 -13.09
N PRO A 81 9.81 14.10 -13.28
CA PRO A 81 8.73 14.51 -14.18
C PRO A 81 8.07 15.81 -13.75
N ASP A 82 7.82 16.03 -12.45
CA ASP A 82 7.16 17.23 -12.00
C ASP A 82 8.07 18.47 -12.11
N TYR A 83 9.37 18.30 -11.88
CA TYR A 83 10.34 19.35 -12.16
C TYR A 83 10.36 19.68 -13.65
N PHE A 84 10.39 18.68 -14.53
CA PHE A 84 10.33 18.90 -15.96
C PHE A 84 9.05 19.62 -16.41
N ARG A 85 7.88 19.24 -15.86
CA ARG A 85 6.61 19.93 -16.13
C ARG A 85 6.72 21.44 -15.88
N LYS A 86 7.27 21.81 -14.72
CA LYS A 86 7.45 23.23 -14.37
C LYS A 86 8.35 23.97 -15.34
N ILE A 87 9.44 23.33 -15.79
CA ILE A 87 10.38 23.90 -16.75
C ILE A 87 9.71 24.04 -18.13
N ALA A 88 9.05 22.98 -18.60
CA ALA A 88 8.38 22.99 -19.89
C ALA A 88 7.24 24.00 -19.94
N ASP A 89 6.43 24.08 -18.88
CA ASP A 89 5.36 25.09 -18.75
C ASP A 89 5.91 26.51 -18.80
N TYR A 90 7.02 26.78 -18.07
CA TYR A 90 7.67 28.09 -18.07
C TYR A 90 8.22 28.45 -19.46
N ALA A 91 8.85 27.46 -20.14
CA ALA A 91 9.41 27.66 -21.49
C ALA A 91 8.33 27.72 -22.58
N GLY A 92 7.09 27.34 -22.32
CA GLY A 92 6.02 27.25 -23.31
C GLY A 92 6.17 26.06 -24.25
N LEU A 93 6.84 25.00 -23.82
CA LEU A 93 7.09 23.77 -24.59
C LEU A 93 5.95 22.77 -24.40
N SER A 94 5.40 22.25 -25.49
CA SER A 94 4.50 21.10 -25.46
C SER A 94 5.30 19.81 -25.47
N TYR A 95 4.88 18.83 -24.66
CA TYR A 95 5.62 17.58 -24.48
C TYR A 95 4.70 16.38 -24.23
N GLU A 96 5.24 15.20 -24.48
CA GLU A 96 4.64 13.91 -24.17
C GLU A 96 5.69 13.00 -23.51
N PHE A 97 5.31 12.32 -22.39
CA PHE A 97 6.20 11.37 -21.76
C PHE A 97 6.19 10.02 -22.47
N LEU A 98 7.37 9.55 -22.87
CA LEU A 98 7.59 8.17 -23.28
C LEU A 98 7.87 7.32 -22.04
N VAL A 99 6.99 6.37 -21.79
CA VAL A 99 7.03 5.52 -20.59
C VAL A 99 7.24 4.07 -21.00
N PRO A 100 8.49 3.59 -21.02
CA PRO A 100 8.80 2.21 -21.37
C PRO A 100 8.22 1.26 -20.32
N ALA A 101 7.64 0.14 -20.78
CA ALA A 101 7.09 -0.88 -19.89
C ALA A 101 8.18 -1.77 -19.27
N THR A 102 9.33 -1.87 -19.95
CA THR A 102 10.46 -2.71 -19.53
C THR A 102 11.78 -1.94 -19.55
N ARG A 103 12.77 -2.49 -18.84
CA ARG A 103 14.13 -1.93 -18.88
C ARG A 103 14.76 -2.02 -20.28
N ASP A 104 14.50 -3.09 -21.00
CA ASP A 104 15.05 -3.28 -22.36
C ASP A 104 14.44 -2.26 -23.33
N GLU A 105 13.15 -1.98 -23.20
CA GLU A 105 12.48 -0.92 -23.95
C GLU A 105 13.07 0.46 -23.62
N TYR A 106 13.32 0.74 -22.34
CA TYR A 106 13.99 1.97 -21.93
C TYR A 106 15.36 2.14 -22.58
N ILE A 107 16.17 1.09 -22.61
CA ILE A 107 17.51 1.10 -23.28
C ILE A 107 17.35 1.29 -24.79
N ALA A 108 16.34 0.66 -25.40
CA ALA A 108 16.05 0.83 -26.82
C ALA A 108 15.68 2.28 -27.14
N TYR A 109 14.84 2.93 -26.33
CA TYR A 109 14.54 4.35 -26.49
C TYR A 109 15.77 5.24 -26.32
N GLN A 110 16.62 5.00 -25.32
CA GLN A 110 17.87 5.76 -25.13
C GLN A 110 18.80 5.70 -26.35
N SER A 111 18.77 4.58 -27.07
CA SER A 111 19.61 4.36 -28.27
C SER A 111 19.00 4.95 -29.54
N ASN A 112 17.71 5.30 -29.52
CA ASN A 112 16.97 5.83 -30.66
C ASN A 112 16.83 7.36 -30.58
N LYS A 113 17.80 8.06 -31.18
CA LYS A 113 17.86 9.52 -31.16
C LYS A 113 16.67 10.20 -31.88
N ASP A 114 16.02 9.50 -32.79
CA ASP A 114 14.89 10.05 -33.58
C ASP A 114 13.55 9.93 -32.80
N ALA A 115 13.45 8.96 -31.91
CA ALA A 115 12.24 8.74 -31.12
C ALA A 115 12.20 9.54 -29.82
N VAL A 116 13.35 10.00 -29.32
CA VAL A 116 13.48 10.69 -28.02
C VAL A 116 14.14 12.04 -28.22
N ASN A 117 13.45 13.11 -27.87
CA ASN A 117 14.01 14.45 -27.87
C ASN A 117 14.78 14.76 -26.59
N ILE A 118 14.28 14.32 -25.44
CA ILE A 118 14.84 14.62 -24.12
C ILE A 118 14.80 13.36 -23.24
N SER A 119 15.91 13.07 -22.56
CA SER A 119 15.96 12.15 -21.42
C SER A 119 16.17 12.95 -20.14
N ILE A 120 15.22 12.89 -19.21
CA ILE A 120 15.26 13.69 -17.98
C ILE A 120 16.05 13.03 -16.86
N ASP A 121 16.39 11.77 -16.98
CA ASP A 121 16.99 10.96 -15.92
C ASP A 121 18.38 10.42 -16.29
N ALA A 122 19.07 11.12 -17.16
CA ALA A 122 20.40 10.73 -17.57
C ALA A 122 21.44 11.02 -16.49
N ARG A 123 22.12 9.97 -16.07
CA ARG A 123 23.31 10.05 -15.25
C ARG A 123 24.54 10.12 -16.18
N LEU A 124 25.24 11.21 -16.12
CA LEU A 124 26.50 11.34 -16.82
C LEU A 124 27.64 11.18 -15.82
N ASP A 125 28.31 10.06 -15.88
CA ASP A 125 29.61 9.90 -15.26
C ASP A 125 30.64 10.67 -16.09
N THR A 126 31.60 11.28 -15.42
CA THR A 126 32.64 12.12 -16.06
C THR A 126 33.41 11.39 -17.14
N ASP A 127 33.44 10.06 -17.11
CA ASP A 127 34.20 9.23 -18.04
C ASP A 127 33.50 9.04 -19.40
N ASN A 128 32.16 9.16 -19.46
CA ASN A 128 31.40 9.03 -20.70
C ASN A 128 31.15 10.37 -21.42
N TYR A 129 31.68 11.46 -20.90
CA TYR A 129 31.49 12.79 -21.49
C TYR A 129 32.04 12.88 -22.94
N ALA A 130 33.03 12.05 -23.33
CA ALA A 130 33.59 12.02 -24.64
C ALA A 130 32.61 11.49 -25.71
N GLU A 131 31.72 10.55 -25.34
CA GLU A 131 30.74 9.96 -26.25
C GLU A 131 29.49 10.87 -26.43
N THR A 132 29.31 11.83 -25.53
CA THR A 132 28.14 12.73 -25.50
C THR A 132 28.34 14.07 -26.15
N LYS A 133 29.47 14.29 -26.87
CA LYS A 133 29.81 15.56 -27.55
C LYS A 133 28.76 16.03 -28.56
N GLU A 134 28.00 15.09 -29.09
CA GLU A 134 26.90 15.38 -30.04
C GLU A 134 25.56 15.68 -29.35
N TRP A 135 25.46 15.52 -28.02
CA TRP A 135 24.22 15.73 -27.28
C TRP A 135 24.19 17.10 -26.60
N GLY A 136 23.03 17.74 -26.58
CA GLY A 136 22.80 18.91 -25.78
C GLY A 136 22.62 18.52 -24.31
N LEU A 137 23.40 19.15 -23.42
CA LEU A 137 23.31 18.91 -21.99
C LEU A 137 22.83 20.15 -21.28
N THR A 138 21.83 20.03 -20.42
CA THR A 138 21.43 21.11 -19.54
C THR A 138 22.44 21.31 -18.40
N ALA A 139 22.33 22.39 -17.65
CA ALA A 139 22.93 22.47 -16.33
C ALA A 139 22.47 21.29 -15.44
N PRO A 140 23.28 20.85 -14.47
CA PRO A 140 22.84 19.87 -13.49
C PRO A 140 21.70 20.43 -12.66
N TYR A 141 20.64 19.63 -12.46
CA TYR A 141 19.45 20.09 -11.72
C TYR A 141 19.18 19.34 -10.44
N ILE A 142 19.77 18.15 -10.28
CA ILE A 142 19.70 17.39 -9.04
C ILE A 142 20.99 16.61 -8.81
N THR A 143 21.50 16.69 -7.58
CA THR A 143 22.62 15.84 -7.14
C THR A 143 22.06 14.70 -6.31
N MET A 144 22.29 13.49 -6.78
CA MET A 144 21.85 12.28 -6.11
C MET A 144 22.98 11.71 -5.25
N ARG A 145 22.71 11.54 -3.98
CA ARG A 145 23.58 10.89 -3.01
C ARG A 145 23.11 9.46 -2.78
N MET A 146 24.04 8.57 -2.47
CA MET A 146 23.72 7.19 -2.11
C MET A 146 23.42 7.08 -0.62
N ALA A 147 22.60 6.10 -0.27
CA ALA A 147 22.36 5.70 1.10
C ALA A 147 22.42 4.16 1.20
N ARG A 148 22.91 3.70 2.33
CA ARG A 148 22.86 2.30 2.72
C ARG A 148 21.61 2.09 3.57
N VAL A 149 20.73 1.22 3.16
CA VAL A 149 19.53 0.80 3.92
C VAL A 149 19.85 -0.52 4.60
N THR A 150 19.58 -0.61 5.89
CA THR A 150 19.78 -1.80 6.72
C THR A 150 18.62 -1.96 7.68
N ARG A 151 18.53 -3.11 8.34
CA ARG A 151 17.71 -3.22 9.53
C ARG A 151 18.32 -2.46 10.70
N ARG A 152 17.52 -2.08 11.68
CA ARG A 152 18.00 -1.36 12.88
C ARG A 152 18.91 -2.22 13.78
N ASP A 153 18.73 -3.54 13.74
CA ASP A 153 19.56 -4.52 14.47
C ASP A 153 20.80 -4.97 13.70
N PHE A 154 21.17 -4.24 12.63
CA PHE A 154 22.34 -4.54 11.81
C PHE A 154 23.65 -4.42 12.62
N ASP A 155 24.46 -5.48 12.60
CA ASP A 155 25.69 -5.63 13.39
C ASP A 155 26.93 -4.94 12.79
N GLY A 156 26.77 -4.31 11.63
CA GLY A 156 27.85 -3.61 10.92
C GLY A 156 28.55 -4.47 9.85
N LYS A 157 28.26 -5.78 9.76
CA LYS A 157 28.88 -6.67 8.78
C LYS A 157 27.93 -6.93 7.61
N ILE A 158 28.42 -6.66 6.40
CA ILE A 158 27.68 -6.91 5.17
C ILE A 158 28.23 -8.19 4.52
N ASN A 159 27.45 -9.27 4.58
CA ASN A 159 27.75 -10.52 3.89
C ASN A 159 26.93 -10.66 2.60
N VAL A 160 25.67 -10.17 2.63
CA VAL A 160 24.73 -10.22 1.51
C VAL A 160 24.18 -8.84 1.22
N VAL A 161 24.29 -8.40 -0.03
CA VAL A 161 23.68 -7.15 -0.52
C VAL A 161 22.62 -7.46 -1.56
N THR A 162 21.57 -6.65 -1.59
CA THR A 162 20.58 -6.74 -2.66
C THR A 162 20.99 -5.90 -3.86
N THR A 163 20.71 -6.39 -5.04
CA THR A 163 20.85 -5.63 -6.29
C THR A 163 19.71 -5.93 -7.25
N VAL A 164 19.35 -4.98 -8.10
CA VAL A 164 18.48 -5.26 -9.24
C VAL A 164 19.31 -5.68 -10.42
N ASN A 165 18.75 -6.55 -11.27
CA ASN A 165 19.43 -6.99 -12.49
C ASN A 165 19.87 -5.78 -13.32
N GLN A 166 21.17 -5.52 -13.35
CA GLN A 166 21.78 -4.44 -14.11
C GLN A 166 22.79 -5.03 -15.10
N THR A 167 22.74 -4.54 -16.31
CA THR A 167 23.69 -4.91 -17.38
C THR A 167 25.06 -4.24 -17.26
N ALA A 168 25.30 -3.46 -16.19
CA ALA A 168 26.56 -2.78 -15.99
C ALA A 168 27.67 -3.76 -15.55
N SER A 169 28.85 -3.62 -16.17
CA SER A 169 30.02 -4.46 -15.89
C SER A 169 30.56 -4.33 -14.47
N THR A 170 30.34 -3.19 -13.81
CA THR A 170 30.70 -2.95 -12.41
C THR A 170 29.48 -2.37 -11.69
N SER A 171 28.99 -3.09 -10.72
CA SER A 171 27.86 -2.60 -9.93
C SER A 171 28.33 -1.71 -8.78
N ILE A 172 27.49 -0.81 -8.33
CA ILE A 172 27.78 0.07 -7.20
C ILE A 172 28.06 -0.75 -5.93
N GLU A 173 27.46 -1.93 -5.81
CA GLU A 173 27.61 -2.85 -4.69
C GLU A 173 29.05 -3.41 -4.61
N ASP A 174 29.71 -3.61 -5.75
CA ASP A 174 31.13 -4.05 -5.77
C ASP A 174 32.06 -3.02 -5.13
N VAL A 175 31.71 -1.74 -5.27
CA VAL A 175 32.47 -0.63 -4.71
C VAL A 175 32.16 -0.42 -3.23
N LEU A 176 30.89 -0.50 -2.86
CA LEU A 176 30.41 -0.14 -1.51
C LEU A 176 30.43 -1.31 -0.53
N ALA A 177 30.41 -2.54 -1.02
CA ALA A 177 30.48 -3.77 -0.20
C ALA A 177 31.32 -4.83 -0.92
N PRO A 178 32.64 -4.62 -1.08
CA PRO A 178 33.50 -5.56 -1.79
C PRO A 178 33.50 -6.94 -1.12
N GLY A 179 33.26 -7.96 -1.94
CA GLY A 179 33.23 -9.36 -1.49
C GLY A 179 31.90 -9.82 -0.86
N ALA A 180 30.88 -8.98 -0.80
CA ALA A 180 29.55 -9.40 -0.36
C ALA A 180 28.86 -10.22 -1.47
N GLU A 181 28.08 -11.22 -1.07
CA GLU A 181 27.19 -11.95 -1.96
C GLU A 181 26.05 -11.06 -2.46
N LYS A 182 25.71 -11.16 -3.75
CA LYS A 182 24.64 -10.37 -4.36
C LYS A 182 23.36 -11.16 -4.45
N LEU A 183 22.34 -10.73 -3.75
CA LEU A 183 20.98 -11.22 -3.89
C LEU A 183 20.29 -10.44 -5.01
N MET A 184 20.07 -11.12 -6.15
CA MET A 184 19.41 -10.53 -7.30
C MET A 184 17.92 -10.38 -7.05
N CYS A 185 17.39 -9.19 -7.28
CA CYS A 185 15.98 -8.85 -7.14
C CYS A 185 15.44 -8.33 -8.48
N SER A 186 14.15 -8.58 -8.74
CA SER A 186 13.50 -8.10 -9.96
C SER A 186 13.14 -6.62 -9.89
N THR A 187 12.85 -6.14 -8.69
CA THR A 187 12.42 -4.76 -8.44
C THR A 187 13.14 -4.16 -7.24
N ARG A 188 13.17 -2.83 -7.18
CA ARG A 188 13.71 -2.11 -6.02
C ARG A 188 12.88 -2.32 -4.75
N GLN A 189 11.58 -2.55 -4.89
CA GLN A 189 10.72 -2.91 -3.78
C GLN A 189 11.13 -4.26 -3.19
N GLU A 190 11.37 -5.25 -4.05
CA GLU A 190 11.86 -6.57 -3.63
C GLU A 190 13.21 -6.48 -2.91
N MET A 191 14.13 -5.61 -3.37
CA MET A 191 15.38 -5.33 -2.66
C MET A 191 15.13 -4.89 -1.21
N MET A 192 14.22 -3.94 -1.00
CA MET A 192 13.91 -3.42 0.33
C MET A 192 13.22 -4.45 1.21
N GLU A 193 12.34 -5.27 0.64
CA GLU A 193 11.70 -6.37 1.35
C GLU A 193 12.70 -7.45 1.74
N ALA A 194 13.70 -7.72 0.92
CA ALA A 194 14.77 -8.66 1.24
C ALA A 194 15.58 -8.19 2.46
N VAL A 195 15.92 -6.90 2.54
CA VAL A 195 16.57 -6.32 3.72
C VAL A 195 15.65 -6.37 4.93
N ARG A 196 14.39 -5.95 4.79
CA ARG A 196 13.40 -5.98 5.89
C ARG A 196 13.23 -7.37 6.47
N ASN A 197 13.18 -8.38 5.62
CA ASN A 197 12.98 -9.77 6.01
C ASN A 197 14.29 -10.50 6.44
N GLY A 198 15.44 -9.80 6.46
CA GLY A 198 16.73 -10.36 6.86
C GLY A 198 17.33 -11.36 5.85
N LYS A 199 16.86 -11.34 4.59
CA LYS A 199 17.46 -12.13 3.49
C LYS A 199 18.74 -11.49 2.96
N ALA A 200 18.92 -10.20 3.20
CA ALA A 200 20.12 -9.44 2.90
C ALA A 200 20.42 -8.47 4.05
N ASP A 201 21.68 -8.13 4.21
CA ASP A 201 22.16 -7.25 5.28
C ASP A 201 21.98 -5.79 4.90
N ALA A 202 22.15 -5.46 3.61
CA ALA A 202 22.09 -4.08 3.13
C ALA A 202 21.56 -3.97 1.69
N ALA A 203 21.00 -2.79 1.41
CA ALA A 203 20.72 -2.31 0.05
C ALA A 203 21.36 -0.93 -0.16
N PHE A 204 21.95 -0.70 -1.32
CA PHE A 204 22.47 0.60 -1.70
C PHE A 204 21.57 1.24 -2.75
N VAL A 205 20.97 2.38 -2.38
CA VAL A 205 20.03 3.09 -3.23
C VAL A 205 20.22 4.60 -3.10
N TYR A 206 19.61 5.38 -3.98
CA TYR A 206 19.63 6.82 -3.84
C TYR A 206 18.92 7.27 -2.55
N TYR A 207 19.47 8.31 -1.92
CA TYR A 207 19.03 8.82 -0.61
C TYR A 207 17.52 9.03 -0.50
N ARG A 208 16.89 9.72 -1.47
CA ARG A 208 15.45 9.98 -1.43
C ARG A 208 14.62 8.69 -1.55
N MET A 209 15.14 7.71 -2.25
CA MET A 209 14.53 6.36 -2.30
C MET A 209 14.61 5.68 -0.93
N ALA A 210 15.81 5.68 -0.31
CA ALA A 210 15.99 5.17 1.04
C ALA A 210 15.05 5.87 2.04
N GLN A 211 14.99 7.20 1.98
CA GLN A 211 14.10 8.02 2.81
C GLN A 211 12.64 7.63 2.63
N ALA A 212 12.16 7.53 1.38
CA ALA A 212 10.78 7.16 1.10
C ALA A 212 10.44 5.75 1.60
N PHE A 213 11.33 4.78 1.40
CA PHE A 213 11.13 3.41 1.88
C PHE A 213 11.13 3.31 3.40
N VAL A 214 12.08 3.94 4.07
CA VAL A 214 12.16 3.93 5.54
C VAL A 214 10.97 4.68 6.15
N ASN A 215 10.56 5.80 5.56
CA ASN A 215 9.37 6.53 6.02
C ASN A 215 8.08 5.74 5.80
N SER A 216 8.01 4.87 4.79
CA SER A 216 6.87 3.98 4.54
C SER A 216 6.92 2.67 5.35
N ASP A 217 8.03 2.39 6.05
CA ASP A 217 8.16 1.21 6.89
C ASP A 217 7.39 1.37 8.20
N THR A 218 6.13 0.95 8.18
CA THR A 218 5.23 1.00 9.33
C THR A 218 5.70 0.14 10.51
N THR A 219 6.60 -0.82 10.25
CA THR A 219 7.18 -1.68 11.29
C THR A 219 8.32 -1.03 12.04
N GLY A 220 8.90 0.06 11.49
CA GLY A 220 10.04 0.76 12.07
C GLY A 220 11.31 -0.10 12.17
N THR A 221 11.38 -1.19 11.40
CA THR A 221 12.50 -2.14 11.47
C THR A 221 13.70 -1.71 10.65
N MET A 222 13.50 -0.85 9.66
CA MET A 222 14.55 -0.36 8.78
C MET A 222 15.11 1.00 9.20
N THR A 223 16.33 1.26 8.77
CA THR A 223 17.02 2.55 8.88
C THR A 223 17.89 2.76 7.66
N TYR A 224 18.35 4.00 7.46
CA TYR A 224 19.33 4.29 6.43
C TYR A 224 20.47 5.15 6.95
N THR A 225 21.63 4.99 6.33
CA THR A 225 22.81 5.82 6.55
C THR A 225 23.18 6.48 5.23
N LEU A 226 23.29 7.81 5.25
CA LEU A 226 23.72 8.57 4.09
C LEU A 226 25.21 8.33 3.85
N LEU A 227 25.59 8.09 2.58
CA LEU A 227 26.98 7.91 2.18
C LEU A 227 27.53 9.24 1.68
N GLU A 228 28.79 9.52 2.01
CA GLU A 228 29.49 10.72 1.52
C GLU A 228 29.77 10.61 0.02
N GLN A 229 30.14 9.43 -0.46
CA GLN A 229 30.43 9.10 -1.84
C GLN A 229 29.83 7.72 -2.20
N PRO A 230 29.51 7.45 -3.47
CA PRO A 230 29.54 8.36 -4.61
C PRO A 230 28.34 9.31 -4.67
N THR A 231 28.50 10.43 -5.33
CA THR A 231 27.44 11.36 -5.71
C THR A 231 27.30 11.41 -7.23
N PHE A 232 26.07 11.62 -7.71
CA PHE A 232 25.77 11.65 -9.15
C PHE A 232 24.98 12.90 -9.48
N SER A 233 25.47 13.66 -10.45
CA SER A 233 24.74 14.84 -10.96
C SER A 233 23.90 14.43 -12.16
N TYR A 234 22.60 14.69 -12.06
CA TYR A 234 21.65 14.42 -13.15
C TYR A 234 21.45 15.67 -13.99
N ARG A 235 21.40 15.46 -15.29
CA ARG A 235 21.17 16.47 -16.32
C ARG A 235 20.09 15.97 -17.26
N MET A 236 19.42 16.88 -17.95
CA MET A 236 18.61 16.52 -19.09
C MET A 236 19.53 16.39 -20.30
N VAL A 237 19.36 15.32 -21.03
CA VAL A 237 20.07 15.06 -22.28
C VAL A 237 19.13 15.30 -23.44
N VAL A 238 19.52 16.17 -24.34
CA VAL A 238 18.77 16.52 -25.55
C VAL A 238 19.42 15.84 -26.73
N SER A 239 18.67 15.00 -27.45
CA SER A 239 19.13 14.19 -28.57
C SER A 239 18.65 14.68 -29.94
N SER A 240 17.94 15.80 -29.99
CA SER A 240 17.43 16.39 -31.25
C SER A 240 18.55 17.03 -32.10
N THR A 241 18.26 17.35 -33.35
CA THR A 241 19.17 18.09 -34.23
C THR A 241 19.53 19.49 -33.71
N GLU A 242 18.65 20.10 -32.91
CA GLU A 242 18.83 21.40 -32.26
C GLU A 242 19.24 21.25 -30.79
N ASN A 243 19.97 20.20 -30.48
CA ASN A 243 20.29 19.73 -29.13
C ASN A 243 20.87 20.81 -28.19
N HIS A 244 21.83 21.62 -28.66
CA HIS A 244 22.47 22.65 -27.84
C HIS A 244 21.56 23.84 -27.56
N ALA A 245 20.76 24.27 -28.55
CA ALA A 245 19.85 25.38 -28.39
C ALA A 245 18.67 24.99 -27.47
N LEU A 246 18.08 23.82 -27.66
CA LEU A 246 17.03 23.31 -26.78
C LEU A 246 17.54 23.07 -25.34
N ALA A 247 18.75 22.55 -25.18
CA ALA A 247 19.39 22.43 -23.87
C ALA A 247 19.63 23.81 -23.20
N GLY A 248 19.95 24.82 -24.00
CA GLY A 248 20.06 26.22 -23.55
C GLY A 248 18.71 26.79 -23.06
N ILE A 249 17.63 26.57 -23.82
CA ILE A 249 16.26 26.97 -23.46
C ILE A 249 15.85 26.35 -22.14
N LEU A 250 16.05 25.04 -22.00
CA LEU A 250 15.73 24.32 -20.75
C LEU A 250 16.59 24.81 -19.59
N THR A 251 17.88 25.08 -19.81
CA THR A 251 18.77 25.62 -18.76
C THR A 251 18.34 27.00 -18.31
N LYS A 252 17.92 27.89 -19.23
CA LYS A 252 17.35 29.19 -18.89
C LYS A 252 16.07 29.04 -18.06
N ALA A 253 15.16 28.15 -18.48
CA ALA A 253 13.96 27.85 -17.73
C ALA A 253 14.27 27.30 -16.33
N MET A 254 15.30 26.45 -16.19
CA MET A 254 15.75 25.94 -14.89
C MET A 254 16.22 27.07 -13.95
N TYR A 255 16.97 28.04 -14.46
CA TYR A 255 17.41 29.20 -13.67
C TYR A 255 16.27 30.12 -13.24
N ALA A 256 15.14 30.10 -13.96
CA ALA A 256 13.94 30.85 -13.59
C ALA A 256 13.12 30.15 -12.48
N MET A 257 13.40 28.88 -12.20
CA MET A 257 12.69 28.15 -11.16
C MET A 257 13.15 28.58 -9.76
N PRO A 258 12.29 28.43 -8.73
CA PRO A 258 12.70 28.61 -7.33
C PRO A 258 13.81 27.63 -6.97
N ASP A 259 14.81 28.08 -6.23
CA ASP A 259 15.97 27.28 -5.84
C ASP A 259 15.58 26.05 -5.00
N ASN A 260 14.52 26.16 -4.23
CA ASN A 260 14.00 25.11 -3.37
C ASN A 260 13.03 24.14 -4.09
N LEU A 261 12.71 24.35 -5.38
CA LEU A 261 11.70 23.57 -6.07
C LEU A 261 11.96 22.04 -6.03
N VAL A 262 13.22 21.63 -6.25
CA VAL A 262 13.59 20.20 -6.20
C VAL A 262 13.39 19.63 -4.79
N GLU A 263 13.71 20.42 -3.77
CA GLU A 263 13.58 20.01 -2.36
C GLU A 263 12.11 19.94 -1.93
N ASP A 264 11.30 20.88 -2.39
CA ASP A 264 9.85 20.88 -2.14
C ASP A 264 9.17 19.66 -2.79
N LEU A 265 9.52 19.37 -4.05
CA LEU A 265 9.06 18.17 -4.73
C LEU A 265 9.57 16.90 -4.04
N ALA A 266 10.83 16.86 -3.62
CA ALA A 266 11.37 15.73 -2.87
C ALA A 266 10.61 15.52 -1.57
N THR A 267 10.32 16.58 -0.83
CA THR A 267 9.52 16.52 0.39
C THR A 267 8.10 15.99 0.12
N GLN A 268 7.44 16.48 -0.93
CA GLN A 268 6.13 16.01 -1.33
C GLN A 268 6.09 14.50 -1.58
N TYR A 269 7.12 13.94 -2.22
CA TYR A 269 7.17 12.53 -2.60
C TYR A 269 7.79 11.60 -1.55
N THR A 270 8.57 12.15 -0.60
CA THR A 270 9.20 11.34 0.47
C THR A 270 8.54 11.48 1.83
N THR A 271 7.62 12.47 2.00
CA THR A 271 6.81 12.58 3.20
C THR A 271 5.89 11.37 3.29
N TYR A 272 5.82 10.80 4.48
CA TYR A 272 4.98 9.64 4.79
C TYR A 272 3.52 9.91 4.39
N LYS A 273 3.07 9.29 3.33
CA LYS A 273 1.63 9.04 3.14
C LYS A 273 1.33 7.79 3.95
N ALA A 274 0.48 7.91 4.96
CA ALA A 274 -0.01 6.77 5.71
C ALA A 274 -0.59 5.75 4.72
N THR A 275 0.23 4.84 4.26
CA THR A 275 -0.24 3.68 3.49
C THR A 275 -1.06 2.85 4.45
N ASN A 276 -2.22 2.41 4.02
CA ASN A 276 -3.08 1.54 4.81
C ASN A 276 -2.22 0.39 5.34
N LEU A 277 -2.10 0.31 6.68
CA LEU A 277 -1.42 -0.77 7.35
C LEU A 277 -1.97 -2.09 6.82
N THR A 278 -1.13 -2.92 6.27
CA THR A 278 -1.55 -4.26 5.85
C THR A 278 -1.83 -5.10 7.09
N LEU A 279 -2.65 -6.12 6.95
CA LEU A 279 -2.93 -7.07 8.04
C LEU A 279 -1.64 -7.71 8.56
N ALA A 280 -0.66 -7.93 7.67
CA ALA A 280 0.67 -8.45 8.02
C ALA A 280 1.47 -7.45 8.89
N ASP A 281 1.37 -6.16 8.61
CA ASP A 281 2.03 -5.11 9.41
C ASP A 281 1.39 -5.01 10.80
N MET A 282 0.06 -5.11 10.91
CA MET A 282 -0.63 -5.13 12.20
C MET A 282 -0.23 -6.33 13.07
N ILE A 283 -0.09 -7.51 12.45
CA ILE A 283 0.36 -8.72 13.16
C ILE A 283 1.79 -8.54 13.69
N ARG A 284 2.69 -7.94 12.90
CA ARG A 284 4.09 -7.72 13.29
C ARG A 284 4.24 -6.64 14.35
N LEU A 285 3.48 -5.54 14.25
CA LEU A 285 3.56 -4.41 15.20
C LEU A 285 2.95 -4.74 16.56
N HIS A 286 1.87 -5.50 16.57
CA HIS A 286 1.10 -5.78 17.79
C HIS A 286 0.76 -7.26 17.96
N PRO A 287 1.76 -8.17 18.00
CA PRO A 287 1.51 -9.60 18.06
C PRO A 287 0.68 -10.02 19.28
N VAL A 288 0.89 -9.39 20.43
CA VAL A 288 0.15 -9.69 21.67
C VAL A 288 -1.32 -9.28 21.55
N THR A 289 -1.60 -8.13 20.97
CA THR A 289 -2.98 -7.65 20.77
C THR A 289 -3.75 -8.50 19.77
N VAL A 290 -3.08 -8.93 18.69
CA VAL A 290 -3.68 -9.84 17.69
C VAL A 290 -4.03 -11.19 18.32
N VAL A 291 -3.12 -11.77 19.10
CA VAL A 291 -3.38 -13.02 19.82
C VAL A 291 -4.54 -12.83 20.82
N ALA A 292 -4.56 -11.74 21.56
CA ALA A 292 -5.65 -11.44 22.50
C ALA A 292 -7.02 -11.33 21.80
N ILE A 293 -7.07 -10.70 20.62
CA ILE A 293 -8.31 -10.60 19.81
C ILE A 293 -8.75 -11.99 19.33
N ILE A 294 -7.84 -12.83 18.86
CA ILE A 294 -8.16 -14.21 18.41
C ILE A 294 -8.70 -15.04 19.58
N VAL A 295 -8.07 -14.96 20.76
CA VAL A 295 -8.52 -15.65 21.99
C VAL A 295 -9.90 -15.16 22.39
N PHE A 296 -10.14 -13.85 22.35
CA PHE A 296 -11.44 -13.27 22.68
C PHE A 296 -12.56 -13.72 21.72
N ILE A 297 -12.29 -13.72 20.42
CA ILE A 297 -13.24 -14.20 19.39
C ILE A 297 -13.54 -15.69 19.61
N SER A 298 -12.50 -16.50 19.86
CA SER A 298 -12.65 -17.93 20.15
C SER A 298 -13.50 -18.17 21.40
N TRP A 299 -13.25 -17.41 22.46
CA TRP A 299 -14.03 -17.49 23.70
C TRP A 299 -15.50 -17.10 23.46
N MET A 300 -15.76 -16.04 22.70
CA MET A 300 -17.13 -15.66 22.30
C MET A 300 -17.83 -16.76 21.49
N ALA A 301 -17.13 -17.37 20.55
CA ALA A 301 -17.69 -18.46 19.74
C ALA A 301 -18.08 -19.67 20.62
N VAL A 302 -17.22 -20.06 21.56
CA VAL A 302 -17.49 -21.15 22.50
C VAL A 302 -18.71 -20.82 23.40
N THR A 303 -18.76 -19.61 23.96
CA THR A 303 -19.89 -19.19 24.79
C THR A 303 -21.20 -19.18 24.00
N MET A 304 -21.17 -18.71 22.74
CA MET A 304 -22.34 -18.73 21.85
C MET A 304 -22.82 -20.16 21.57
N ILE A 305 -21.90 -21.10 21.31
CA ILE A 305 -22.25 -22.52 21.11
C ILE A 305 -22.91 -23.09 22.37
N ILE A 306 -22.37 -22.78 23.55
CA ILE A 306 -22.93 -23.25 24.83
C ILE A 306 -24.34 -22.71 25.00
N ILE A 307 -24.58 -21.41 24.77
CA ILE A 307 -25.87 -20.76 24.88
C ILE A 307 -26.88 -21.41 23.91
N VAL A 308 -26.50 -21.56 22.64
CA VAL A 308 -27.36 -22.19 21.63
C VAL A 308 -27.73 -23.62 22.03
N ASN A 309 -26.79 -24.41 22.51
CA ASN A 309 -27.00 -25.78 22.95
C ASN A 309 -27.95 -25.81 24.19
N ARG A 310 -27.76 -24.92 25.16
CA ARG A 310 -28.69 -24.79 26.31
C ARG A 310 -30.09 -24.40 25.86
N LEU A 311 -30.23 -23.49 24.92
CA LEU A 311 -31.55 -23.09 24.40
C LEU A 311 -32.22 -24.25 23.64
N ARG A 312 -31.46 -25.00 22.82
CA ARG A 312 -31.97 -26.21 22.13
C ARG A 312 -32.43 -27.28 23.12
N THR A 313 -31.65 -27.53 24.17
CA THR A 313 -32.03 -28.49 25.23
C THR A 313 -33.30 -28.04 26.00
N ARG A 314 -33.37 -26.76 26.38
CA ARG A 314 -34.60 -26.21 27.03
C ARG A 314 -35.82 -26.37 26.13
N ARG A 315 -35.72 -26.06 24.83
CA ARG A 315 -36.82 -26.25 23.87
C ARG A 315 -37.25 -27.71 23.78
N LYS A 316 -36.32 -28.66 23.72
CA LYS A 316 -36.63 -30.10 23.71
C LYS A 316 -37.35 -30.52 24.99
N LEU A 317 -36.89 -30.07 26.16
CA LEU A 317 -37.55 -30.39 27.44
C LEU A 317 -38.94 -29.78 27.52
N GLN A 318 -39.17 -28.56 27.05
CA GLN A 318 -40.48 -27.92 27.01
C GLN A 318 -41.44 -28.69 26.10
N LEU A 319 -41.00 -29.09 24.90
CA LEU A 319 -41.81 -29.88 23.99
C LEU A 319 -42.19 -31.25 24.58
N ALA A 320 -41.21 -31.94 25.21
CA ALA A 320 -41.46 -33.21 25.89
C ALA A 320 -42.43 -33.06 27.08
N ALA A 321 -42.29 -31.96 27.87
CA ALA A 321 -43.24 -31.67 28.96
C ALA A 321 -44.66 -31.36 28.46
N GLN A 322 -44.77 -30.63 27.32
CA GLN A 322 -46.10 -30.37 26.70
C GLN A 322 -46.73 -31.66 26.15
N GLN A 323 -45.93 -32.56 25.55
CA GLN A 323 -46.45 -33.87 25.11
C GLN A 323 -46.96 -34.70 26.28
N LYS A 324 -46.17 -34.82 27.38
CA LYS A 324 -46.60 -35.51 28.58
C LYS A 324 -47.86 -34.90 29.20
N ALA A 325 -47.95 -33.55 29.25
CA ALA A 325 -49.13 -32.89 29.75
C ALA A 325 -50.38 -33.22 28.88
N LYS A 326 -50.24 -33.22 27.57
CA LYS A 326 -51.36 -33.66 26.66
C LYS A 326 -51.75 -35.11 26.88
N GLU A 327 -50.79 -36.02 26.99
CA GLU A 327 -51.07 -37.44 27.29
C GLU A 327 -51.79 -37.59 28.63
N MET A 328 -51.37 -36.86 29.68
CA MET A 328 -52.03 -36.89 30.97
C MET A 328 -53.47 -36.35 30.90
N THR A 329 -53.68 -35.31 30.08
CA THR A 329 -55.04 -34.75 29.89
C THR A 329 -55.99 -35.77 29.25
N VAL A 330 -55.51 -36.45 28.18
CA VAL A 330 -56.28 -37.49 27.51
C VAL A 330 -56.57 -38.66 28.44
N LEU A 331 -55.58 -39.13 29.21
CA LEU A 331 -55.77 -40.18 30.20
C LEU A 331 -56.76 -39.78 31.29
N ALA A 332 -56.73 -38.54 31.76
CA ALA A 332 -57.66 -38.00 32.75
C ALA A 332 -59.12 -37.95 32.23
N GLU A 333 -59.29 -37.53 30.95
CA GLU A 333 -60.59 -37.52 30.27
C GLU A 333 -61.15 -38.96 30.11
N GLN A 334 -60.31 -39.93 29.71
CA GLN A 334 -60.67 -41.33 29.60
C GLN A 334 -61.06 -41.92 30.96
N ALA A 335 -60.29 -41.62 32.02
CA ALA A 335 -60.64 -42.09 33.39
C ALA A 335 -61.93 -41.46 33.89
N GLN A 336 -62.19 -40.18 33.62
CA GLN A 336 -63.43 -39.52 34.00
C GLN A 336 -64.61 -40.07 33.24
N ALA A 337 -64.46 -40.34 31.92
CA ALA A 337 -65.51 -40.98 31.12
C ALA A 337 -65.80 -42.38 31.61
N ALA A 338 -64.82 -43.20 31.95
CA ALA A 338 -65.03 -44.52 32.55
C ALA A 338 -65.71 -44.47 33.93
N SER A 339 -65.23 -43.52 34.74
CA SER A 339 -65.94 -43.32 36.07
C SER A 339 -67.35 -42.91 35.93
N LYS A 340 -67.67 -41.99 35.00
CA LYS A 340 -69.06 -41.59 34.70
C LYS A 340 -69.88 -42.73 34.15
N ALA A 341 -69.33 -43.50 33.22
CA ALA A 341 -70.04 -44.71 32.72
C ALA A 341 -70.31 -45.75 33.82
N LYS A 342 -69.32 -45.98 34.72
CA LYS A 342 -69.46 -46.84 35.88
C LYS A 342 -70.59 -46.35 36.83
N SER A 343 -70.63 -45.05 37.14
CA SER A 343 -71.65 -44.46 38.00
C SER A 343 -73.02 -44.54 37.36
N THR A 344 -73.13 -44.27 36.05
CA THR A 344 -74.40 -44.39 35.32
C THR A 344 -74.88 -45.85 35.29
N PHE A 345 -73.95 -46.78 35.05
CA PHE A 345 -74.22 -48.22 35.05
C PHE A 345 -74.76 -48.66 36.45
N LEU A 346 -74.07 -48.30 37.53
CA LEU A 346 -74.48 -48.63 38.87
C LEU A 346 -75.88 -48.01 39.26
N SER A 347 -76.11 -46.76 38.82
CA SER A 347 -77.39 -46.08 39.02
C SER A 347 -78.49 -46.81 38.29
N ASN A 348 -78.29 -47.13 37.03
CA ASN A 348 -79.34 -47.90 36.27
C ASN A 348 -79.53 -49.31 36.80
N MET A 349 -78.44 -50.00 37.15
CA MET A 349 -78.54 -51.32 37.78
C MET A 349 -79.33 -51.24 39.13
N SER A 350 -79.07 -50.23 39.96
CA SER A 350 -79.76 -50.04 41.19
C SER A 350 -81.25 -49.77 40.97
N HIS A 351 -81.59 -49.00 39.94
CA HIS A 351 -82.98 -48.74 39.55
C HIS A 351 -83.64 -50.07 39.02
N ASP A 352 -82.96 -50.76 38.14
CA ASP A 352 -83.52 -51.99 37.54
C ASP A 352 -83.64 -53.15 38.53
N ILE A 353 -82.78 -53.16 39.56
CA ILE A 353 -82.93 -54.12 40.70
C ILE A 353 -83.99 -53.66 41.64
N ARG A 354 -84.11 -52.40 41.95
CA ARG A 354 -85.13 -51.86 42.95
C ARG A 354 -86.55 -52.06 42.44
N THR A 355 -86.76 -51.89 41.13
CA THR A 355 -88.14 -52.05 40.58
C THR A 355 -88.72 -53.46 40.80
N PRO A 356 -88.03 -54.57 40.37
CA PRO A 356 -88.54 -55.89 40.67
C PRO A 356 -88.53 -56.24 42.17
N MET A 357 -87.52 -55.77 42.93
CA MET A 357 -87.47 -55.99 44.36
C MET A 357 -88.68 -55.33 45.06
N ASN A 358 -89.01 -54.11 44.70
CA ASN A 358 -90.20 -53.42 45.25
C ASN A 358 -91.51 -54.13 44.84
N ALA A 359 -91.55 -54.69 43.62
CA ALA A 359 -92.66 -55.50 43.17
C ALA A 359 -92.83 -56.80 44.03
N ILE A 360 -91.70 -57.49 44.25
CA ILE A 360 -91.62 -58.67 45.09
C ILE A 360 -92.02 -58.37 46.49
N ILE A 361 -91.49 -57.32 47.08
CA ILE A 361 -91.83 -56.84 48.42
C ILE A 361 -93.32 -56.45 48.49
N GLY A 362 -93.81 -55.75 47.47
CA GLY A 362 -95.24 -55.41 47.33
C GLY A 362 -96.16 -56.61 47.28
N PHE A 363 -95.80 -57.55 46.42
CA PHE A 363 -96.59 -58.79 46.35
C PHE A 363 -96.48 -59.64 47.60
N THR A 364 -95.31 -59.72 48.22
CA THR A 364 -95.16 -60.46 49.51
C THR A 364 -96.00 -59.80 50.62
N ASN A 365 -95.99 -58.46 50.69
CA ASN A 365 -96.86 -57.71 51.65
C ASN A 365 -98.35 -57.94 51.37
N ILE A 366 -98.75 -57.97 50.12
CA ILE A 366 -100.11 -58.27 49.71
C ILE A 366 -100.48 -59.73 50.11
N ALA A 367 -99.60 -60.69 49.83
CA ALA A 367 -99.81 -62.07 50.21
C ALA A 367 -99.91 -62.31 51.75
N LEU A 368 -99.05 -61.60 52.50
CA LEU A 368 -99.09 -61.63 54.00
C LEU A 368 -100.28 -60.98 54.63
N HIS A 369 -100.98 -60.05 53.94
CA HIS A 369 -102.15 -59.41 54.39
C HIS A 369 -103.47 -60.03 53.88
N GLN A 370 -103.40 -61.01 53.03
CA GLN A 370 -104.57 -61.76 52.51
C GLN A 370 -105.07 -62.88 53.43
N ASP A 371 -104.35 -63.20 54.51
CA ASP A 371 -104.75 -64.17 55.52
C ASP A 371 -105.56 -63.62 56.68
N SER A 372 -105.99 -62.35 56.49
CA SER A 372 -106.85 -61.74 57.57
C SER A 372 -108.15 -61.13 57.04
N VAL A 373 -109.05 -61.90 56.47
CA VAL A 373 -110.45 -61.58 56.36
C VAL A 373 -111.29 -62.90 56.54
N PRO A 374 -112.19 -62.84 57.42
CA PRO A 374 -112.95 -64.03 57.88
C PRO A 374 -113.88 -64.58 56.83
#